data_45c2a5ddee1590395087a0d38f370893
#
_entry.id   45c2a5ddee1590395087a0d38f370893
#
_cell.length_a   1.000
_cell.length_b   1.000
_cell.length_c   1.000
_cell.angle_alpha   90.00
_cell.angle_beta   90.00
_cell.angle_gamma   90.00
#
_symmetry.space_group_name_H-M   'P 1'
#
loop_
_entity.id
_entity.type
_entity.pdbx_description
1 polymer ?
#
loop_
_entity_poly.entity_id
_entity_poly.type
_entity_poly.pdbx_seq_one_letter_code
_entity_poly.pdbx_strand_id
1 'polypeptide(L)'
;NINTDKSSAYFTSTQQIPIEVTSTNDYLSYDNLTPPTIPNQYTGEQVILNSGRLLFNSSKDHILLSSAKSINLNAIESINFDTTGPIVMEGSEVYLGSSAAFESAVLGDTLIDLLQGITSNLATSLNTAAAQLGNNGVPLEPLGSAFRAAANSLNTYGNQLDQAKSNIVKLQ
;
A
#
# COMPACT_ATOMS: atom_id res chain seq x y z
N ASN A 1 -36.29 19.65 -7.64
CA ASN A 1 -35.21 19.12 -8.47
C ASN A 1 -34.32 18.22 -7.61
N ILE A 2 -34.21 16.93 -7.97
CA ILE A 2 -33.48 15.91 -7.19
C ILE A 2 -32.04 16.30 -6.83
N ASN A 3 -31.35 17.03 -7.71
CA ASN A 3 -29.97 17.48 -7.50
C ASN A 3 -29.88 18.74 -6.62
N THR A 4 -30.99 19.37 -6.31
CA THR A 4 -31.06 20.56 -5.43
C THR A 4 -31.74 20.27 -4.10
N ASP A 5 -32.27 19.06 -3.91
CA ASP A 5 -32.89 18.65 -2.66
C ASP A 5 -31.83 18.52 -1.57
N LYS A 6 -32.10 19.11 -0.40
CA LYS A 6 -31.14 19.12 0.71
C LYS A 6 -30.89 17.73 1.29
N SER A 7 -31.93 16.87 1.27
CA SER A 7 -31.84 15.51 1.74
C SER A 7 -32.97 14.67 1.13
N SER A 8 -32.66 13.49 0.62
CA SER A 8 -33.63 12.62 0.00
C SER A 8 -33.24 11.14 0.12
N ALA A 9 -34.24 10.27 0.10
CA ALA A 9 -34.07 8.82 0.06
C ALA A 9 -34.98 8.25 -1.00
N TYR A 10 -34.45 7.41 -1.87
CA TYR A 10 -35.17 6.75 -2.95
C TYR A 10 -35.05 5.24 -2.81
N PHE A 11 -36.17 4.54 -2.94
CA PHE A 11 -36.29 3.10 -3.02
C PHE A 11 -37.03 2.80 -4.31
N THR A 12 -36.31 2.31 -5.30
CA THR A 12 -36.84 2.10 -6.64
C THR A 12 -36.59 0.67 -7.12
N SER A 13 -37.43 0.17 -8.01
CA SER A 13 -37.27 -1.15 -8.62
C SER A 13 -36.80 -1.09 -10.08
N THR A 14 -37.25 -0.09 -10.84
CA THR A 14 -36.92 0.01 -12.28
C THR A 14 -36.69 1.45 -12.74
N GLN A 15 -36.95 2.44 -11.87
CA GLN A 15 -36.85 3.83 -12.23
C GLN A 15 -35.39 4.28 -12.27
N GLN A 16 -35.03 4.91 -13.35
CA GLN A 16 -33.78 5.68 -13.47
C GLN A 16 -33.92 6.97 -12.69
N ILE A 17 -33.04 7.19 -11.74
CA ILE A 17 -33.06 8.40 -10.91
C ILE A 17 -31.99 9.36 -11.44
N PRO A 18 -32.38 10.55 -11.94
CA PRO A 18 -31.46 11.51 -12.54
C PRO A 18 -30.63 12.27 -11.50
N ILE A 19 -30.03 11.55 -10.56
CA ILE A 19 -29.11 12.08 -9.58
C ILE A 19 -27.68 12.06 -10.13
N GLU A 20 -26.96 13.14 -9.90
CA GLU A 20 -25.53 13.25 -10.23
C GLU A 20 -24.69 12.93 -8.99
N VAL A 21 -23.74 12.03 -9.14
CA VAL A 21 -22.80 11.72 -8.06
C VAL A 21 -21.80 12.88 -7.90
N THR A 22 -21.44 13.19 -6.66
CA THR A 22 -20.70 14.41 -6.33
C THR A 22 -19.23 14.34 -6.76
N SER A 23 -18.58 13.19 -6.70
CA SER A 23 -17.14 13.08 -6.94
C SER A 23 -16.79 12.87 -8.40
N THR A 24 -17.04 11.68 -8.93
CA THR A 24 -16.73 11.32 -10.34
C THR A 24 -17.62 10.18 -10.80
N ASN A 25 -17.94 10.16 -12.10
CA ASN A 25 -18.58 9.03 -12.78
C ASN A 25 -17.55 8.11 -13.46
N ASP A 26 -16.28 8.49 -13.51
CA ASP A 26 -15.28 7.80 -14.33
C ASP A 26 -14.74 6.54 -13.68
N TYR A 27 -14.90 6.38 -12.36
CA TYR A 27 -14.42 5.21 -11.61
C TYR A 27 -13.02 4.77 -12.04
N LEU A 28 -12.03 5.65 -11.85
CA LEU A 28 -10.66 5.48 -12.33
C LEU A 28 -9.98 4.16 -11.91
N SER A 29 -10.43 3.56 -10.81
CA SER A 29 -9.96 2.24 -10.36
C SER A 29 -10.43 1.07 -11.24
N TYR A 30 -11.24 1.33 -12.26
CA TYR A 30 -11.81 0.33 -13.18
C TYR A 30 -11.15 0.33 -14.57
N ASP A 31 -9.93 0.81 -14.72
CA ASP A 31 -9.24 0.96 -16.00
C ASP A 31 -9.36 -0.26 -16.94
N ASN A 32 -9.35 -1.48 -16.38
CA ASN A 32 -9.44 -2.73 -17.13
C ASN A 32 -10.69 -3.55 -16.81
N LEU A 33 -11.67 -2.98 -16.09
CA LEU A 33 -12.89 -3.65 -15.66
C LEU A 33 -14.09 -2.86 -16.12
N THR A 34 -15.26 -3.50 -16.15
CA THR A 34 -16.52 -2.81 -16.41
C THR A 34 -16.93 -2.00 -15.18
N PRO A 35 -16.96 -0.68 -15.25
CA PRO A 35 -17.37 0.15 -14.11
C PRO A 35 -18.86 -0.03 -13.79
N PRO A 36 -19.29 0.32 -12.57
CA PRO A 36 -20.70 0.34 -12.21
C PRO A 36 -21.49 1.30 -13.11
N THR A 37 -22.73 0.91 -13.45
CA THR A 37 -23.66 1.80 -14.12
C THR A 37 -24.05 2.94 -13.17
N ILE A 38 -24.00 4.16 -13.67
CA ILE A 38 -24.37 5.34 -12.88
C ILE A 38 -25.88 5.38 -12.59
N PRO A 39 -26.33 6.05 -11.51
CA PRO A 39 -27.74 5.98 -11.06
C PRO A 39 -28.78 6.38 -12.10
N ASN A 40 -28.46 7.36 -12.94
CA ASN A 40 -29.36 7.85 -13.97
C ASN A 40 -29.50 6.93 -15.20
N GLN A 41 -28.70 5.89 -15.28
CA GLN A 41 -28.74 4.89 -16.36
C GLN A 41 -29.09 3.48 -15.83
N TYR A 42 -29.05 3.29 -14.52
CA TYR A 42 -29.34 1.98 -13.92
C TYR A 42 -30.84 1.74 -13.85
N THR A 43 -31.27 0.59 -14.34
CA THR A 43 -32.68 0.19 -14.46
C THR A 43 -33.10 -0.91 -13.48
N GLY A 44 -32.22 -1.35 -12.60
CA GLY A 44 -32.52 -2.35 -11.55
C GLY A 44 -32.99 -1.70 -10.24
N GLU A 45 -33.17 -2.56 -9.24
CA GLU A 45 -33.50 -2.13 -7.89
C GLU A 45 -32.37 -1.34 -7.28
N GLN A 46 -32.66 -0.17 -6.74
CA GLN A 46 -31.67 0.67 -6.07
C GLN A 46 -32.22 1.42 -4.86
N VAL A 47 -31.33 1.62 -3.90
CA VAL A 47 -31.54 2.52 -2.76
C VAL A 47 -30.54 3.66 -2.88
N ILE A 48 -31.04 4.89 -2.89
CA ILE A 48 -30.22 6.10 -2.97
C ILE A 48 -30.48 6.96 -1.74
N LEU A 49 -29.43 7.28 -1.01
CA LEU A 49 -29.45 8.23 0.10
C LEU A 49 -28.59 9.45 -0.31
N ASN A 50 -29.24 10.59 -0.44
CA ASN A 50 -28.60 11.86 -0.80
C ASN A 50 -28.78 12.88 0.29
N SER A 51 -27.71 13.45 0.79
CA SER A 51 -27.74 14.47 1.85
C SER A 51 -26.43 15.24 1.90
N GLY A 52 -26.43 16.43 2.49
CA GLY A 52 -25.22 17.19 2.78
C GLY A 52 -24.26 16.49 3.74
N ARG A 53 -24.77 15.53 4.54
CA ARG A 53 -23.94 14.66 5.38
C ARG A 53 -24.64 13.34 5.65
N LEU A 54 -23.93 12.25 5.52
CA LEU A 54 -24.36 10.91 5.93
C LEU A 54 -23.49 10.40 7.06
N LEU A 55 -24.11 9.88 8.11
CA LEU A 55 -23.42 9.25 9.23
C LEU A 55 -23.97 7.83 9.41
N PHE A 56 -23.09 6.85 9.29
CA PHE A 56 -23.35 5.46 9.64
C PHE A 56 -22.60 5.15 10.94
N ASN A 57 -23.32 4.93 12.03
CA ASN A 57 -22.75 4.69 13.34
C ASN A 57 -23.34 3.45 13.98
N SER A 58 -22.49 2.53 14.40
CA SER A 58 -22.86 1.40 15.25
C SER A 58 -22.18 1.56 16.62
N SER A 59 -22.97 1.62 17.68
CA SER A 59 -22.46 1.86 19.03
C SER A 59 -22.05 0.60 19.79
N LYS A 60 -22.35 -0.58 19.27
CA LYS A 60 -22.13 -1.85 19.99
C LYS A 60 -21.58 -2.97 19.12
N ASP A 61 -21.69 -2.86 17.81
CA ASP A 61 -21.34 -3.94 16.91
C ASP A 61 -20.79 -3.37 15.59
N HIS A 62 -20.66 -4.17 14.57
CA HIS A 62 -20.02 -3.86 13.30
C HIS A 62 -20.95 -3.12 12.35
N ILE A 63 -20.35 -2.39 11.40
CA ILE A 63 -20.98 -1.98 10.15
C ILE A 63 -20.44 -2.92 9.06
N LEU A 64 -21.32 -3.70 8.46
CA LEU A 64 -20.97 -4.70 7.44
C LEU A 64 -21.43 -4.22 6.07
N LEU A 65 -20.49 -4.17 5.13
CA LEU A 65 -20.75 -3.87 3.73
C LEU A 65 -20.37 -5.10 2.90
N SER A 66 -21.33 -5.66 2.16
CA SER A 66 -21.10 -6.84 1.33
C SER A 66 -21.73 -6.64 -0.05
N SER A 67 -21.02 -7.04 -1.09
CA SER A 67 -21.46 -6.92 -2.47
C SER A 67 -21.00 -8.14 -3.28
N ALA A 68 -21.85 -8.59 -4.20
CA ALA A 68 -21.51 -9.67 -5.12
C ALA A 68 -20.46 -9.25 -6.19
N LYS A 69 -20.23 -7.96 -6.37
CA LYS A 69 -19.27 -7.44 -7.38
C LYS A 69 -18.18 -6.60 -6.74
N SER A 70 -18.52 -5.42 -6.26
CA SER A 70 -17.53 -4.48 -5.74
C SER A 70 -18.15 -3.52 -4.73
N ILE A 71 -17.31 -2.94 -3.87
CA ILE A 71 -17.65 -1.81 -3.01
C ILE A 71 -16.76 -0.66 -3.44
N ASN A 72 -17.36 0.45 -3.86
CA ASN A 72 -16.66 1.63 -4.36
C ASN A 72 -16.79 2.77 -3.37
N LEU A 73 -15.65 3.34 -2.99
CA LEU A 73 -15.57 4.53 -2.17
C LEU A 73 -14.89 5.62 -2.99
N ASN A 74 -15.60 6.74 -3.20
CA ASN A 74 -15.14 7.85 -4.01
C ASN A 74 -15.26 9.14 -3.21
N ALA A 75 -14.21 9.96 -3.23
CA ALA A 75 -14.19 11.27 -2.59
C ALA A 75 -13.34 12.25 -3.42
N ILE A 76 -13.70 13.55 -3.39
CA ILE A 76 -12.93 14.59 -4.07
C ILE A 76 -11.61 14.86 -3.35
N GLU A 77 -11.64 14.89 -2.00
CA GLU A 77 -10.47 15.31 -1.22
C GLU A 77 -9.68 14.10 -0.69
N SER A 78 -10.32 13.23 0.10
CA SER A 78 -9.62 12.10 0.72
C SER A 78 -10.56 10.98 1.16
N ILE A 79 -10.01 9.78 1.30
CA ILE A 79 -10.61 8.63 2.01
C ILE A 79 -9.67 8.30 3.16
N ASN A 80 -10.18 8.40 4.40
CA ASN A 80 -9.38 8.19 5.60
C ASN A 80 -9.84 6.93 6.33
N PHE A 81 -8.88 6.12 6.76
CA PHE A 81 -9.09 4.93 7.56
C PHE A 81 -8.32 5.08 8.86
N ASP A 82 -9.03 5.35 9.96
CA ASP A 82 -8.44 5.55 11.27
C ASP A 82 -8.84 4.41 12.21
N THR A 83 -7.87 3.81 12.85
CA THR A 83 -8.08 2.75 13.85
C THR A 83 -6.92 2.70 14.83
N THR A 84 -7.18 2.28 16.06
CA THR A 84 -6.14 1.95 17.04
C THR A 84 -5.57 0.54 16.85
N GLY A 85 -6.22 -0.28 16.04
CA GLY A 85 -5.80 -1.63 15.67
C GLY A 85 -5.23 -1.67 14.24
N PRO A 86 -5.03 -2.84 13.68
CA PRO A 86 -4.56 -2.99 12.31
C PRO A 86 -5.64 -2.65 11.27
N ILE A 87 -5.22 -2.14 10.12
CA ILE A 87 -6.01 -2.13 8.90
C ILE A 87 -5.59 -3.37 8.10
N VAL A 88 -6.54 -4.27 7.85
CA VAL A 88 -6.29 -5.52 7.10
C VAL A 88 -6.91 -5.39 5.72
N MET A 89 -6.08 -5.56 4.70
CA MET A 89 -6.50 -5.64 3.30
C MET A 89 -6.07 -7.00 2.78
N GLU A 90 -7.03 -7.89 2.53
CA GLU A 90 -6.78 -9.24 2.03
C GLU A 90 -7.40 -9.38 0.64
N GLY A 91 -6.62 -9.84 -0.31
CA GLY A 91 -7.01 -10.06 -1.69
C GLY A 91 -5.94 -10.83 -2.43
N SER A 92 -6.24 -11.31 -3.63
CA SER A 92 -5.21 -11.91 -4.50
C SER A 92 -4.10 -10.90 -4.84
N GLU A 93 -4.48 -9.63 -4.97
CA GLU A 93 -3.58 -8.52 -5.28
C GLU A 93 -4.10 -7.23 -4.62
N VAL A 94 -3.18 -6.38 -4.20
CA VAL A 94 -3.47 -5.03 -3.68
C VAL A 94 -2.68 -4.02 -4.51
N TYR A 95 -3.37 -3.17 -5.25
CA TYR A 95 -2.77 -2.11 -6.04
C TYR A 95 -2.72 -0.82 -5.23
N LEU A 96 -1.54 -0.24 -5.09
CA LEU A 96 -1.33 1.07 -4.47
C LEU A 96 -0.95 2.09 -5.56
N GLY A 97 -1.80 3.09 -5.75
CA GLY A 97 -1.62 4.13 -6.76
C GLY A 97 -2.56 3.96 -7.95
N SER A 98 -2.43 2.94 -8.76
CA SER A 98 -3.35 2.67 -9.87
C SER A 98 -3.43 1.18 -10.19
N SER A 99 -4.47 0.77 -10.91
CA SER A 99 -4.60 -0.59 -11.44
C SER A 99 -3.53 -0.94 -12.48
N ALA A 100 -2.85 0.07 -13.04
CA ALA A 100 -1.71 -0.09 -13.92
C ALA A 100 -0.36 -0.15 -13.18
N ALA A 101 -0.34 -0.11 -11.85
CA ALA A 101 0.87 -0.28 -11.06
C ALA A 101 1.38 -1.72 -11.22
N PHE A 102 2.57 -1.87 -11.78
CA PHE A 102 3.22 -3.17 -12.04
C PHE A 102 4.50 -3.39 -11.24
N GLU A 103 4.87 -2.42 -10.40
CA GLU A 103 5.98 -2.59 -9.47
C GLU A 103 5.49 -3.24 -8.18
N SER A 104 6.07 -4.39 -7.86
CA SER A 104 5.75 -5.10 -6.63
C SER A 104 6.25 -4.31 -5.41
N ALA A 105 5.42 -4.21 -4.39
CA ALA A 105 5.88 -3.74 -3.09
C ALA A 105 6.90 -4.73 -2.53
N VAL A 106 8.06 -4.24 -2.13
CA VAL A 106 9.13 -5.06 -1.60
C VAL A 106 8.80 -5.47 -0.16
N LEU A 107 8.92 -6.76 0.14
CA LEU A 107 8.89 -7.26 1.53
C LEU A 107 10.11 -6.72 2.27
N GLY A 108 9.88 -5.77 3.17
CA GLY A 108 10.95 -5.04 3.85
C GLY A 108 11.94 -5.95 4.58
N ASP A 109 11.45 -6.95 5.30
CA ASP A 109 12.29 -7.91 6.01
C ASP A 109 13.14 -8.73 5.04
N THR A 110 12.56 -9.27 3.97
CA THR A 110 13.29 -10.05 2.96
C THR A 110 14.39 -9.23 2.27
N LEU A 111 14.10 -7.97 1.93
CA LEU A 111 15.10 -7.08 1.33
C LEU A 111 16.23 -6.79 2.31
N ILE A 112 15.91 -6.52 3.56
CA ILE A 112 16.92 -6.23 4.59
C ILE A 112 17.79 -7.44 4.85
N ASP A 113 17.22 -8.63 4.99
CA ASP A 113 17.98 -9.89 5.19
C ASP A 113 18.91 -10.14 4.00
N LEU A 114 18.47 -9.89 2.77
CA LEU A 114 19.29 -10.00 1.58
C LEU A 114 20.46 -9.00 1.60
N LEU A 115 20.20 -7.74 1.91
CA LEU A 115 21.21 -6.68 1.97
C LEU A 115 22.20 -6.94 3.11
N GLN A 116 21.75 -7.41 4.26
CA GLN A 116 22.63 -7.82 5.37
C GLN A 116 23.50 -9.01 4.99
N GLY A 117 22.94 -10.00 4.30
CA GLY A 117 23.72 -11.13 3.79
C GLY A 117 24.81 -10.67 2.82
N ILE A 118 24.50 -9.78 1.90
CA ILE A 118 25.48 -9.21 0.95
C ILE A 118 26.58 -8.45 1.70
N THR A 119 26.23 -7.54 2.61
CA THR A 119 27.21 -6.74 3.35
C THR A 119 28.12 -7.59 4.24
N SER A 120 27.56 -8.60 4.92
CA SER A 120 28.30 -9.53 5.76
C SER A 120 29.27 -10.39 4.95
N ASN A 121 28.82 -10.96 3.83
CA ASN A 121 29.67 -11.77 2.95
C ASN A 121 30.82 -10.95 2.35
N LEU A 122 30.54 -9.72 1.95
CA LEU A 122 31.55 -8.82 1.39
C LEU A 122 32.57 -8.39 2.47
N ALA A 123 32.12 -8.08 3.68
CA ALA A 123 32.98 -7.75 4.81
C ALA A 123 33.91 -8.93 5.17
N THR A 124 33.38 -10.16 5.19
CA THR A 124 34.15 -11.37 5.43
C THR A 124 35.21 -11.59 4.35
N SER A 125 34.86 -11.39 3.07
CA SER A 125 35.78 -11.51 1.95
C SER A 125 36.92 -10.48 2.02
N LEU A 126 36.60 -9.25 2.38
CA LEU A 126 37.59 -8.18 2.55
C LEU A 126 38.54 -8.45 3.72
N ASN A 127 38.04 -8.95 4.85
CA ASN A 127 38.87 -9.35 5.99
C ASN A 127 39.79 -10.53 5.65
N THR A 128 39.30 -11.51 4.89
CA THR A 128 40.10 -12.61 4.41
C THR A 128 41.21 -12.14 3.49
N ALA A 129 40.91 -11.26 2.53
CA ALA A 129 41.91 -10.64 1.66
C ALA A 129 42.98 -9.88 2.45
N ALA A 130 42.55 -9.07 3.45
CA ALA A 130 43.45 -8.35 4.32
C ALA A 130 44.40 -9.28 5.10
N ALA A 131 43.90 -10.41 5.58
CA ALA A 131 44.75 -11.40 6.28
C ALA A 131 45.75 -12.06 5.35
N GLN A 132 45.40 -12.37 4.11
CA GLN A 132 46.32 -12.97 3.13
C GLN A 132 47.42 -12.03 2.72
N LEU A 133 47.14 -10.72 2.61
CA LEU A 133 48.14 -9.70 2.31
C LEU A 133 49.19 -9.55 3.41
N GLY A 134 48.83 -9.76 4.68
CA GLY A 134 49.79 -9.75 5.81
C GLY A 134 50.68 -10.96 5.89
N ASN A 135 50.29 -12.11 5.32
CA ASN A 135 51.00 -13.37 5.44
C ASN A 135 52.08 -13.62 4.37
N ASN A 136 52.12 -12.86 3.29
CA ASN A 136 53.02 -13.09 2.16
C ASN A 136 54.38 -12.37 2.24
N GLY A 137 54.76 -11.84 3.40
CA GLY A 137 56.09 -11.23 3.63
C GLY A 137 56.37 -9.93 2.87
N VAL A 138 55.38 -9.41 2.15
CA VAL A 138 55.47 -8.08 1.49
C VAL A 138 54.71 -7.08 2.37
N PRO A 139 55.30 -5.94 2.74
CA PRO A 139 54.60 -4.97 3.56
C PRO A 139 53.52 -4.23 2.75
N LEU A 140 52.36 -4.89 2.57
CA LEU A 140 51.14 -4.30 2.00
C LEU A 140 50.19 -3.84 3.09
N GLU A 141 50.70 -3.47 4.25
CA GLU A 141 49.94 -2.99 5.40
C GLU A 141 48.94 -1.86 5.05
N PRO A 142 49.27 -0.86 4.23
CA PRO A 142 48.29 0.15 3.85
C PRO A 142 47.08 -0.43 3.12
N LEU A 143 47.25 -1.45 2.27
CA LEU A 143 46.20 -2.10 1.53
C LEU A 143 45.34 -3.02 2.46
N GLY A 144 46.01 -3.78 3.33
CA GLY A 144 45.34 -4.59 4.34
C GLY A 144 44.52 -3.75 5.32
N SER A 145 45.02 -2.61 5.74
CA SER A 145 44.28 -1.69 6.61
C SER A 145 43.08 -1.04 5.89
N ALA A 146 43.20 -0.74 4.60
CA ALA A 146 42.08 -0.24 3.79
C ALA A 146 40.97 -1.27 3.64
N PHE A 147 41.32 -2.54 3.42
CA PHE A 147 40.32 -3.62 3.34
C PHE A 147 39.61 -3.85 4.68
N ARG A 148 40.35 -3.79 5.81
CA ARG A 148 39.73 -3.87 7.15
C ARG A 148 38.79 -2.68 7.41
N ALA A 149 39.20 -1.48 7.02
CA ALA A 149 38.34 -0.29 7.15
C ALA A 149 37.04 -0.41 6.31
N ALA A 150 37.14 -0.90 5.07
CA ALA A 150 35.98 -1.15 4.23
C ALA A 150 35.07 -2.23 4.82
N ALA A 151 35.62 -3.32 5.35
CA ALA A 151 34.86 -4.36 6.03
C ALA A 151 34.11 -3.83 7.26
N ASN A 152 34.73 -2.99 8.05
CA ASN A 152 34.11 -2.35 9.21
C ASN A 152 32.96 -1.40 8.80
N SER A 153 33.14 -0.65 7.73
CA SER A 153 32.08 0.20 7.18
C SER A 153 30.87 -0.63 6.70
N LEU A 154 31.11 -1.75 6.00
CA LEU A 154 30.06 -2.64 5.56
C LEU A 154 29.29 -3.28 6.73
N ASN A 155 29.97 -3.70 7.78
CA ASN A 155 29.32 -4.20 8.99
C ASN A 155 28.48 -3.11 9.67
N THR A 156 28.96 -1.87 9.68
CA THR A 156 28.19 -0.73 10.21
C THR A 156 26.91 -0.52 9.40
N TYR A 157 26.98 -0.52 8.07
CA TYR A 157 25.80 -0.41 7.21
C TYR A 157 24.85 -1.58 7.39
N GLY A 158 25.37 -2.81 7.46
CA GLY A 158 24.55 -3.98 7.74
C GLY A 158 23.73 -3.87 9.03
N ASN A 159 24.35 -3.37 10.09
CA ASN A 159 23.67 -3.14 11.38
C ASN A 159 22.64 -1.99 11.34
N GLN A 160 22.81 -1.02 10.43
CA GLN A 160 21.87 0.08 10.25
C GLN A 160 20.63 -0.33 9.42
N LEU A 161 20.69 -1.40 8.64
CA LEU A 161 19.56 -1.84 7.81
C LEU A 161 18.35 -2.21 8.67
N ASP A 162 18.54 -2.76 9.85
CA ASP A 162 17.42 -3.04 10.77
C ASP A 162 16.67 -1.79 11.22
N GLN A 163 17.37 -0.66 11.29
CA GLN A 163 16.76 0.62 11.64
C GLN A 163 15.91 1.19 10.50
N ALA A 164 16.17 0.75 9.26
CA ALA A 164 15.40 1.14 8.09
C ALA A 164 14.10 0.35 7.91
N LYS A 165 13.85 -0.69 8.73
CA LYS A 165 12.61 -1.45 8.70
C LYS A 165 11.43 -0.54 9.02
N SER A 166 10.48 -0.46 8.10
CA SER A 166 9.24 0.25 8.35
C SER A 166 8.37 -0.55 9.31
N ASN A 167 8.06 0.02 10.47
CA ASN A 167 7.06 -0.53 11.38
C ASN A 167 5.62 -0.19 10.94
N ILE A 168 5.48 0.59 9.88
CA ILE A 168 4.19 1.16 9.44
C ILE A 168 3.49 0.26 8.41
N VAL A 169 4.24 -0.38 7.52
CA VAL A 169 3.69 -1.28 6.50
C VAL A 169 4.26 -2.68 6.70
N LYS A 170 3.41 -3.62 7.09
CA LYS A 170 3.73 -5.04 7.14
C LYS A 170 3.05 -5.70 5.94
N LEU A 171 3.84 -6.21 5.02
CA LEU A 171 3.40 -7.02 3.90
C LEU A 171 3.54 -8.50 4.29
N GLN A 172 2.45 -9.25 4.15
CA GLN A 172 2.44 -10.69 4.37
C GLN A 172 2.44 -11.42 3.04
#